data_4d0357e31074f1d341df52e1177883ed
#
_entry.id   4d0357e31074f1d341df52e1177883ed
#
_cell.length_a   1.000
_cell.length_b   1.000
_cell.length_c   1.000
_cell.angle_alpha   90.00
_cell.angle_beta   90.00
_cell.angle_gamma   90.00
#
_symmetry.space_group_name_H-M   'P 1'
#
loop_
_entity.id
_entity.type
_entity.pdbx_description
1 polymer ?
#
loop_
_entity_poly.entity_id
_entity_poly.type
_entity_poly.pdbx_seq_one_letter_code
_entity_poly.pdbx_strand_id
1 'polypeptide(L)'
;MSISRREFLKRTATIVGTTLFGSTAIANAYEKGDVPSIFSTGNTANRKNWKIWVERKEAKVPPPEEPYAILVDTTRCIGCRRCEWACNEWNKNPNRPVKEFEASVHQEKSVFDKVRRTHAGNFTVVNRFYSLKDRKPIYVKKQCMHCEDPACWASCFVDAYRKAPEGSVLHNPGVCIGCRYCMIACPFDIPAYEYYEALNPQITKCTMCYDRVTEGGVPSCVEICTAEALRFGKRSELINVAHERIRNNPGKYVDYVYGEHEVGGTSWLYLSSVPFDEIGLRTDIGTTPIPKTSKGFLFAVKMFEIVGAWPLVFGAYYAISKARKKASHKTSAEKGEGHGAKH
;
A
#
# COMPACT_ATOMS: atom_id res chain seq x y z
N MET A 1 15.07 12.00 44.51
CA MET A 1 16.31 11.35 44.01
C MET A 1 16.70 11.96 42.71
N SER A 2 17.72 12.82 42.66
CA SER A 2 18.20 13.48 41.42
C SER A 2 19.17 12.55 40.69
N ILE A 3 18.79 12.11 39.49
CA ILE A 3 19.69 11.32 38.65
C ILE A 3 20.77 12.27 38.09
N SER A 4 22.06 11.89 38.24
CA SER A 4 23.17 12.71 37.72
C SER A 4 23.12 12.75 36.16
N ARG A 5 23.58 13.89 35.59
CA ARG A 5 23.63 14.05 34.10
C ARG A 5 24.41 12.93 33.39
N ARG A 6 25.43 12.38 34.07
CA ARG A 6 26.27 11.30 33.54
C ARG A 6 25.48 9.95 33.47
N GLU A 7 24.62 9.73 34.44
CA GLU A 7 23.78 8.53 34.53
C GLU A 7 22.60 8.59 33.55
N PHE A 8 22.01 9.78 33.35
CA PHE A 8 21.01 10.03 32.31
C PHE A 8 21.57 9.77 30.91
N LEU A 9 22.77 10.30 30.60
CA LEU A 9 23.42 10.09 29.29
C LEU A 9 23.80 8.63 29.05
N LYS A 10 24.24 7.89 30.09
CA LYS A 10 24.51 6.46 29.99
C LYS A 10 23.22 5.67 29.70
N ARG A 11 22.13 5.97 30.38
CA ARG A 11 20.83 5.32 30.15
C ARG A 11 20.26 5.64 28.79
N THR A 12 20.38 6.87 28.29
CA THR A 12 19.93 7.26 26.95
C THR A 12 20.80 6.61 25.87
N ALA A 13 22.11 6.53 26.04
CA ALA A 13 23.00 5.84 25.10
C ALA A 13 22.73 4.32 25.07
N THR A 14 22.37 3.71 26.20
CA THR A 14 21.97 2.29 26.25
C THR A 14 20.64 2.05 25.56
N ILE A 15 19.65 2.94 25.71
CA ILE A 15 18.34 2.85 25.04
C ILE A 15 18.50 3.03 23.52
N VAL A 16 19.29 4.00 23.07
CA VAL A 16 19.59 4.21 21.64
C VAL A 16 20.40 3.06 21.06
N GLY A 17 21.37 2.53 21.81
CA GLY A 17 22.15 1.35 21.42
C GLY A 17 21.28 0.10 21.29
N THR A 18 20.39 -0.16 22.24
CA THR A 18 19.47 -1.32 22.17
C THR A 18 18.42 -1.20 21.07
N THR A 19 17.97 0.01 20.71
CA THR A 19 17.07 0.20 19.55
C THR A 19 17.78 0.00 18.21
N LEU A 20 19.04 0.40 18.07
CA LEU A 20 19.83 0.19 16.85
C LEU A 20 20.33 -1.27 16.70
N PHE A 21 20.79 -1.90 17.79
CA PHE A 21 21.20 -3.31 17.78
C PHE A 21 20.02 -4.28 17.86
N GLY A 22 18.90 -3.87 18.46
CA GLY A 22 17.65 -4.63 18.48
C GLY A 22 17.06 -4.83 17.09
N SER A 23 17.20 -3.85 16.18
CA SER A 23 16.71 -3.96 14.81
C SER A 23 17.48 -5.03 13.99
N THR A 24 18.80 -5.14 14.19
CA THR A 24 19.63 -6.18 13.55
C THR A 24 19.39 -7.57 14.14
N ALA A 25 19.18 -7.67 15.47
CA ALA A 25 18.83 -8.94 16.11
C ALA A 25 17.43 -9.42 15.70
N ILE A 26 16.47 -8.51 15.55
CA ILE A 26 15.13 -8.80 15.05
C ILE A 26 15.19 -9.18 13.57
N ALA A 27 15.98 -8.53 12.74
CA ALA A 27 16.19 -8.89 11.35
C ALA A 27 16.80 -10.30 11.22
N ASN A 28 17.82 -10.63 12.01
CA ASN A 28 18.44 -11.95 12.04
C ASN A 28 17.54 -13.06 12.60
N ALA A 29 16.67 -12.75 13.57
CA ALA A 29 15.64 -13.67 14.08
C ALA A 29 14.56 -13.92 13.02
N TYR A 30 14.26 -12.90 12.20
CA TYR A 30 13.36 -13.01 11.06
C TYR A 30 13.91 -13.93 9.96
N GLU A 31 15.21 -13.84 9.65
CA GLU A 31 15.87 -14.73 8.68
C GLU A 31 15.94 -16.19 9.14
N LYS A 32 15.96 -16.43 10.46
CA LYS A 32 16.02 -17.78 11.06
C LYS A 32 14.66 -18.40 11.39
N GLY A 33 13.55 -17.65 11.21
CA GLY A 33 12.21 -18.17 11.52
C GLY A 33 11.84 -18.20 13.02
N ASP A 34 12.71 -17.74 13.90
CA ASP A 34 12.56 -17.72 15.36
C ASP A 34 11.86 -16.45 15.86
N VAL A 35 10.63 -16.20 15.42
CA VAL A 35 9.85 -15.05 15.91
C VAL A 35 9.12 -15.43 17.20
N PRO A 36 9.30 -14.68 18.32
CA PRO A 36 8.60 -14.98 19.57
C PRO A 36 7.08 -14.96 19.40
N SER A 37 6.40 -15.92 20.02
CA SER A 37 4.95 -16.16 19.92
C SER A 37 4.05 -15.01 20.43
N ILE A 38 4.61 -14.00 21.08
CA ILE A 38 3.89 -12.80 21.58
C ILE A 38 3.25 -11.96 20.46
N PHE A 39 3.71 -12.08 19.22
CA PHE A 39 3.10 -11.44 18.05
C PHE A 39 2.02 -12.31 17.37
N SER A 40 1.59 -13.39 18.02
CA SER A 40 0.85 -14.47 17.37
C SER A 40 -0.68 -14.41 17.46
N THR A 41 -1.30 -13.38 18.01
CA THR A 41 -2.76 -13.35 18.27
C THR A 41 -3.63 -12.61 17.24
N GLY A 42 -3.07 -12.03 16.18
CA GLY A 42 -3.84 -11.40 15.10
C GLY A 42 -4.36 -12.42 14.08
N ASN A 43 -5.42 -12.06 13.38
CA ASN A 43 -6.16 -12.85 12.38
C ASN A 43 -5.25 -13.78 11.53
N THR A 44 -5.38 -15.09 11.75
CA THR A 44 -4.54 -16.15 11.17
C THR A 44 -4.65 -16.24 9.63
N ALA A 45 -5.71 -15.69 9.03
CA ALA A 45 -5.93 -15.68 7.60
C ALA A 45 -4.91 -14.79 6.84
N ASN A 46 -4.57 -13.62 7.41
CA ASN A 46 -3.55 -12.74 6.81
C ASN A 46 -2.11 -13.23 7.03
N ARG A 47 -1.88 -14.14 7.98
CA ARG A 47 -0.54 -14.70 8.25
C ARG A 47 -0.04 -15.64 7.17
N LYS A 48 -0.92 -16.29 6.40
CA LYS A 48 -0.47 -17.10 5.26
C LYS A 48 0.30 -16.27 4.23
N ASN A 49 -0.05 -14.99 4.07
CA ASN A 49 0.57 -14.12 3.07
C ASN A 49 2.03 -13.75 3.37
N TRP A 50 2.48 -13.75 4.64
CA TRP A 50 3.89 -13.46 4.93
C TRP A 50 4.82 -14.66 4.68
N LYS A 51 4.35 -15.89 4.86
CA LYS A 51 5.10 -17.09 4.50
C LYS A 51 5.43 -17.09 3.01
N ILE A 52 4.50 -16.65 2.17
CA ILE A 52 4.71 -16.48 0.73
C ILE A 52 5.82 -15.45 0.44
N TRP A 53 6.01 -14.45 1.30
CA TRP A 53 7.07 -13.47 1.18
C TRP A 53 8.47 -14.06 1.38
N VAL A 54 8.63 -14.96 2.34
CA VAL A 54 9.92 -15.59 2.71
C VAL A 54 10.20 -16.83 1.87
N GLU A 55 9.16 -17.60 1.53
CA GLU A 55 9.28 -18.97 1.01
C GLU A 55 8.89 -19.09 -0.47
N ARG A 56 9.45 -18.22 -1.35
CA ARG A 56 9.36 -18.46 -2.80
C ARG A 56 10.00 -19.78 -3.23
N LYS A 57 10.69 -20.47 -2.35
CA LYS A 57 11.28 -21.80 -2.58
C LYS A 57 10.25 -22.88 -2.92
N GLU A 58 8.94 -22.61 -2.68
CA GLU A 58 7.84 -23.55 -2.90
C GLU A 58 6.95 -23.22 -4.11
N ALA A 59 7.30 -22.22 -4.93
CA ALA A 59 6.54 -21.95 -6.15
C ALA A 59 6.66 -23.14 -7.10
N LYS A 60 5.53 -23.80 -7.41
CA LYS A 60 5.48 -24.96 -8.32
C LYS A 60 5.73 -24.57 -9.78
N VAL A 61 5.54 -23.30 -10.11
CA VAL A 61 5.73 -22.78 -11.47
C VAL A 61 6.86 -21.76 -11.46
N PRO A 62 7.79 -21.79 -12.41
CA PRO A 62 8.84 -20.79 -12.54
C PRO A 62 8.23 -19.40 -12.76
N PRO A 63 8.92 -18.32 -12.36
CA PRO A 63 8.43 -16.97 -12.61
C PRO A 63 8.24 -16.75 -14.12
N PRO A 64 7.13 -16.10 -14.51
CA PRO A 64 6.90 -15.80 -15.91
C PRO A 64 7.93 -14.80 -16.42
N GLU A 65 8.24 -14.86 -17.71
CA GLU A 65 9.09 -13.87 -18.39
C GLU A 65 8.46 -12.48 -18.39
N GLU A 66 7.15 -12.42 -18.34
CA GLU A 66 6.35 -11.21 -18.36
C GLU A 66 5.26 -11.27 -17.26
N PRO A 67 4.95 -10.14 -16.58
CA PRO A 67 3.93 -10.11 -15.54
C PRO A 67 2.55 -10.46 -16.07
N TYR A 68 1.77 -11.16 -15.25
CA TYR A 68 0.35 -11.39 -15.51
C TYR A 68 -0.48 -10.15 -15.21
N ALA A 69 -1.62 -10.06 -15.89
CA ALA A 69 -2.64 -9.03 -15.69
C ALA A 69 -4.04 -9.64 -15.72
N ILE A 70 -5.03 -8.81 -15.40
CA ILE A 70 -6.44 -9.15 -15.50
C ILE A 70 -7.13 -8.03 -16.29
N LEU A 71 -7.78 -8.42 -17.40
CA LEU A 71 -8.62 -7.53 -18.18
C LEU A 71 -10.06 -7.63 -17.67
N VAL A 72 -10.65 -6.49 -17.35
CA VAL A 72 -12.04 -6.31 -16.92
C VAL A 72 -12.83 -5.68 -18.06
N ASP A 73 -13.81 -6.37 -18.57
CA ASP A 73 -14.75 -5.84 -19.55
C ASP A 73 -16.05 -5.45 -18.83
N THR A 74 -16.23 -4.16 -18.56
CA THR A 74 -17.41 -3.68 -17.83
C THR A 74 -18.71 -3.86 -18.63
N THR A 75 -18.62 -3.97 -19.96
CA THR A 75 -19.79 -4.20 -20.82
C THR A 75 -20.37 -5.61 -20.70
N ARG A 76 -19.55 -6.56 -20.20
CA ARG A 76 -19.95 -7.95 -19.96
C ARG A 76 -20.35 -8.19 -18.50
N CYS A 77 -20.01 -7.29 -17.59
CA CYS A 77 -20.25 -7.47 -16.17
C CYS A 77 -21.75 -7.32 -15.85
N ILE A 78 -22.35 -8.33 -15.26
CA ILE A 78 -23.77 -8.37 -14.87
C ILE A 78 -24.04 -7.98 -13.41
N GLY A 79 -22.99 -7.61 -12.67
CA GLY A 79 -23.12 -7.19 -11.26
C GLY A 79 -23.45 -8.32 -10.27
N CYS A 80 -23.22 -9.58 -10.62
CA CYS A 80 -23.56 -10.73 -9.79
C CYS A 80 -22.72 -10.87 -8.50
N ARG A 81 -21.65 -10.13 -8.34
CA ARG A 81 -20.79 -10.09 -7.14
C ARG A 81 -20.11 -11.43 -6.75
N ARG A 82 -20.22 -12.47 -7.56
CA ARG A 82 -19.56 -13.76 -7.29
C ARG A 82 -18.05 -13.61 -7.12
N CYS A 83 -17.43 -12.64 -7.80
CA CYS A 83 -16.02 -12.31 -7.63
C CYS A 83 -15.68 -11.74 -6.23
N GLU A 84 -16.61 -11.04 -5.55
CA GLU A 84 -16.47 -10.63 -4.15
C GLU A 84 -16.51 -11.87 -3.25
N TRP A 85 -17.51 -12.71 -3.46
CA TRP A 85 -17.69 -13.93 -2.69
C TRP A 85 -16.45 -14.85 -2.77
N ALA A 86 -15.98 -15.14 -3.99
CA ALA A 86 -14.82 -16.01 -4.19
C ALA A 86 -13.52 -15.43 -3.63
N CYS A 87 -13.37 -14.09 -3.68
CA CYS A 87 -12.24 -13.41 -3.07
C CYS A 87 -12.26 -13.57 -1.54
N ASN A 88 -13.42 -13.39 -0.91
CA ASN A 88 -13.57 -13.55 0.53
C ASN A 88 -13.35 -14.99 0.97
N GLU A 89 -13.90 -15.95 0.22
CA GLU A 89 -13.74 -17.39 0.50
C GLU A 89 -12.25 -17.79 0.45
N TRP A 90 -11.56 -17.41 -0.61
CA TRP A 90 -10.14 -17.73 -0.77
C TRP A 90 -9.25 -17.09 0.30
N ASN A 91 -9.49 -15.82 0.60
CA ASN A 91 -8.69 -15.06 1.56
C ASN A 91 -9.13 -15.25 3.02
N LYS A 92 -10.13 -16.11 3.29
CA LYS A 92 -10.69 -16.35 4.62
C LYS A 92 -11.22 -15.07 5.29
N ASN A 93 -11.71 -14.15 4.48
CA ASN A 93 -12.43 -12.97 4.97
C ASN A 93 -13.85 -13.35 5.40
N PRO A 94 -14.53 -12.50 6.21
CA PRO A 94 -15.94 -12.72 6.53
C PRO A 94 -16.78 -12.95 5.27
N ASN A 95 -17.48 -14.07 5.22
CA ASN A 95 -18.24 -14.47 4.04
C ASN A 95 -19.53 -15.19 4.42
N ARG A 96 -20.52 -15.17 3.53
CA ARG A 96 -21.75 -15.95 3.68
C ARG A 96 -21.57 -17.32 3.03
N PRO A 97 -22.28 -18.36 3.49
CA PRO A 97 -22.33 -19.64 2.78
C PRO A 97 -22.77 -19.43 1.31
N VAL A 98 -22.23 -20.21 0.39
CA VAL A 98 -22.48 -20.04 -1.05
C VAL A 98 -23.97 -20.07 -1.41
N LYS A 99 -24.74 -20.97 -0.79
CA LYS A 99 -26.20 -21.11 -1.02
C LYS A 99 -26.96 -19.84 -0.62
N GLU A 100 -26.61 -19.25 0.53
CA GLU A 100 -27.21 -18.01 1.00
C GLU A 100 -26.81 -16.83 0.13
N PHE A 101 -25.54 -16.76 -0.29
CA PHE A 101 -25.05 -15.75 -1.21
C PHE A 101 -25.79 -15.82 -2.55
N GLU A 102 -25.91 -17.00 -3.17
CA GLU A 102 -26.61 -17.19 -4.44
C GLU A 102 -28.09 -16.84 -4.37
N ALA A 103 -28.76 -17.17 -3.28
CA ALA A 103 -30.15 -16.79 -3.04
C ALA A 103 -30.30 -15.25 -2.94
N SER A 104 -29.33 -14.55 -2.37
CA SER A 104 -29.39 -13.10 -2.14
C SER A 104 -28.96 -12.27 -3.36
N VAL A 105 -28.15 -12.81 -4.25
CA VAL A 105 -27.53 -12.08 -5.39
C VAL A 105 -28.54 -11.31 -6.26
N HIS A 106 -29.72 -11.87 -6.48
CA HIS A 106 -30.77 -11.22 -7.28
C HIS A 106 -31.72 -10.36 -6.46
N GLN A 107 -31.75 -10.53 -5.15
CA GLN A 107 -32.68 -9.86 -4.23
C GLN A 107 -32.06 -8.63 -3.56
N GLU A 108 -30.78 -8.68 -3.19
CA GLU A 108 -30.07 -7.58 -2.50
C GLU A 108 -29.59 -6.48 -3.47
N LYS A 109 -30.52 -5.77 -4.10
CA LYS A 109 -30.18 -4.59 -4.93
C LYS A 109 -29.70 -3.40 -4.09
N SER A 110 -30.07 -3.33 -2.82
CA SER A 110 -29.67 -2.28 -1.87
C SER A 110 -28.16 -2.17 -1.66
N VAL A 111 -27.40 -3.24 -1.89
CA VAL A 111 -25.93 -3.20 -1.85
C VAL A 111 -25.33 -2.23 -2.86
N PHE A 112 -26.07 -1.86 -3.90
CA PHE A 112 -25.65 -0.92 -4.93
C PHE A 112 -26.15 0.51 -4.71
N ASP A 113 -26.87 0.79 -3.61
CA ASP A 113 -27.42 2.12 -3.34
C ASP A 113 -26.34 3.13 -2.95
N LYS A 114 -25.19 2.62 -2.50
CA LYS A 114 -24.02 3.41 -2.20
C LYS A 114 -22.79 2.85 -2.91
N VAL A 115 -21.91 3.74 -3.37
CA VAL A 115 -20.59 3.35 -3.88
C VAL A 115 -19.76 2.86 -2.71
N ARG A 116 -19.35 1.59 -2.78
CA ARG A 116 -18.57 0.92 -1.74
C ARG A 116 -17.08 1.06 -2.03
N ARG A 117 -16.32 1.24 -0.96
CA ARG A 117 -14.86 1.13 -0.96
C ARG A 117 -14.44 -0.27 -0.50
N THR A 118 -13.28 -0.75 -0.95
CA THR A 118 -12.61 -1.90 -0.34
C THR A 118 -12.30 -1.62 1.12
N HIS A 119 -12.36 -2.63 1.97
CA HIS A 119 -12.01 -2.53 3.40
C HIS A 119 -11.28 -3.80 3.83
N ALA A 120 -10.81 -3.82 5.09
CA ALA A 120 -9.94 -4.88 5.58
C ALA A 120 -10.52 -6.30 5.46
N GLY A 121 -11.83 -6.45 5.60
CA GLY A 121 -12.53 -7.72 5.43
C GLY A 121 -13.08 -7.97 4.02
N ASN A 122 -12.82 -7.09 3.04
CA ASN A 122 -13.31 -7.27 1.67
C ASN A 122 -12.37 -6.60 0.67
N PHE A 123 -11.50 -7.38 0.04
CA PHE A 123 -10.43 -6.89 -0.84
C PHE A 123 -10.90 -6.45 -2.21
N THR A 124 -12.13 -6.76 -2.56
CA THR A 124 -12.76 -6.35 -3.82
C THR A 124 -14.24 -6.07 -3.63
N VAL A 125 -14.74 -5.08 -4.36
CA VAL A 125 -16.15 -4.70 -4.38
C VAL A 125 -16.62 -4.50 -5.82
N VAL A 126 -17.87 -4.78 -6.09
CA VAL A 126 -18.53 -4.44 -7.36
C VAL A 126 -19.52 -3.32 -7.08
N ASN A 127 -19.36 -2.19 -7.75
CA ASN A 127 -20.24 -1.05 -7.66
C ASN A 127 -21.08 -0.91 -8.91
N ARG A 128 -22.25 -0.28 -8.79
CA ARG A 128 -23.14 0.04 -9.89
C ARG A 128 -23.07 1.54 -10.15
N PHE A 129 -22.85 1.88 -11.39
CA PHE A 129 -22.94 3.25 -11.94
C PHE A 129 -24.01 3.28 -13.03
N TYR A 130 -24.37 4.45 -13.47
CA TYR A 130 -25.33 4.63 -14.56
C TYR A 130 -24.70 5.52 -15.62
N SER A 131 -24.76 5.07 -16.88
CA SER A 131 -24.37 5.88 -18.02
C SER A 131 -25.15 7.19 -18.03
N LEU A 132 -24.49 8.30 -18.21
CA LEU A 132 -25.13 9.61 -18.31
C LEU A 132 -26.00 9.72 -19.56
N LYS A 133 -25.67 8.99 -20.63
CA LYS A 133 -26.34 9.04 -21.93
C LYS A 133 -27.65 8.27 -21.94
N ASP A 134 -27.66 7.02 -21.51
CA ASP A 134 -28.81 6.11 -21.68
C ASP A 134 -29.33 5.51 -20.38
N ARG A 135 -28.79 5.95 -19.24
CA ARG A 135 -29.17 5.50 -17.90
C ARG A 135 -29.08 4.00 -17.66
N LYS A 136 -28.33 3.27 -18.49
CA LYS A 136 -28.09 1.86 -18.29
C LYS A 136 -27.13 1.62 -17.13
N PRO A 137 -27.36 0.57 -16.31
CA PRO A 137 -26.46 0.21 -15.23
C PRO A 137 -25.16 -0.37 -15.79
N ILE A 138 -24.05 0.10 -15.24
CA ILE A 138 -22.69 -0.39 -15.51
C ILE A 138 -22.10 -0.87 -14.20
N TYR A 139 -21.61 -2.09 -14.19
CA TYR A 139 -21.03 -2.67 -12.99
C TYR A 139 -19.51 -2.69 -13.08
N VAL A 140 -18.86 -2.14 -12.05
CA VAL A 140 -17.41 -1.98 -12.01
C VAL A 140 -16.84 -2.66 -10.79
N LYS A 141 -15.97 -3.60 -11.02
CA LYS A 141 -15.19 -4.27 -9.97
C LYS A 141 -14.02 -3.38 -9.57
N LYS A 142 -13.90 -3.07 -8.28
CA LYS A 142 -12.82 -2.27 -7.70
C LYS A 142 -11.98 -3.12 -6.74
N GLN A 143 -10.66 -3.10 -6.89
CA GLN A 143 -9.65 -3.78 -6.08
C GLN A 143 -8.29 -3.10 -6.27
N CYS A 144 -7.23 -3.66 -5.68
CA CYS A 144 -5.87 -3.19 -5.94
C CYS A 144 -5.52 -3.30 -7.44
N MET A 145 -4.98 -2.23 -8.01
CA MET A 145 -4.59 -2.18 -9.41
C MET A 145 -3.26 -2.88 -9.69
N HIS A 146 -2.50 -3.24 -8.65
CA HIS A 146 -1.18 -3.87 -8.77
C HIS A 146 -0.26 -3.13 -9.74
N CYS A 147 -0.05 -1.82 -9.47
CA CYS A 147 0.76 -0.92 -10.29
C CYS A 147 2.12 -1.52 -10.67
N GLU A 148 2.62 -1.19 -11.85
CA GLU A 148 3.96 -1.60 -12.29
C GLU A 148 5.04 -0.95 -11.42
N ASP A 149 4.87 0.33 -11.06
CA ASP A 149 5.71 1.05 -10.12
C ASP A 149 4.85 1.51 -8.91
N PRO A 150 4.73 0.69 -7.83
CA PRO A 150 3.75 0.91 -6.79
C PRO A 150 4.11 2.07 -5.85
N ALA A 151 3.29 3.14 -5.82
CA ALA A 151 3.44 4.24 -4.89
C ALA A 151 3.36 3.79 -3.41
N CYS A 152 2.55 2.77 -3.10
CA CYS A 152 2.47 2.20 -1.76
C CYS A 152 3.77 1.54 -1.30
N TRP A 153 4.56 0.99 -2.22
CA TRP A 153 5.90 0.47 -1.93
C TRP A 153 6.88 1.62 -1.71
N ALA A 154 6.96 2.54 -2.66
CA ALA A 154 7.88 3.69 -2.56
C ALA A 154 7.66 4.54 -1.31
N SER A 155 6.43 4.58 -0.78
CA SER A 155 6.10 5.30 0.45
C SER A 155 6.36 4.52 1.74
N CYS A 156 6.70 3.23 1.65
CA CYS A 156 6.85 2.36 2.81
C CYS A 156 8.30 2.37 3.31
N PHE A 157 8.57 3.07 4.39
CA PHE A 157 9.93 3.19 4.94
C PHE A 157 10.43 1.94 5.69
N VAL A 158 9.55 0.97 5.96
CA VAL A 158 9.92 -0.35 6.53
C VAL A 158 9.94 -1.45 5.46
N ASP A 159 9.83 -1.09 4.18
CA ASP A 159 9.87 -1.99 3.03
C ASP A 159 8.88 -3.18 3.11
N ALA A 160 7.66 -2.91 3.64
CA ALA A 160 6.64 -3.94 3.80
C ALA A 160 5.95 -4.33 2.47
N TYR A 161 6.32 -3.75 1.35
CA TYR A 161 5.76 -4.06 0.04
C TYR A 161 6.82 -4.55 -0.94
N ARG A 162 6.40 -5.38 -1.91
CA ARG A 162 7.20 -5.72 -3.08
C ARG A 162 6.31 -5.99 -4.29
N LYS A 163 6.85 -5.80 -5.48
CA LYS A 163 6.28 -6.28 -6.75
C LYS A 163 6.83 -7.67 -7.03
N ALA A 164 5.96 -8.64 -7.20
CA ALA A 164 6.35 -9.99 -7.61
C ALA A 164 6.46 -10.08 -9.14
N PRO A 165 7.29 -10.98 -9.69
CA PRO A 165 7.41 -11.19 -11.14
C PRO A 165 6.08 -11.53 -11.81
N GLU A 166 5.18 -12.19 -11.09
CA GLU A 166 3.83 -12.54 -11.55
C GLU A 166 2.91 -11.31 -11.71
N GLY A 167 3.39 -10.09 -11.39
CA GLY A 167 2.63 -8.84 -11.51
C GLY A 167 1.91 -8.43 -10.24
N SER A 168 1.86 -9.26 -9.21
CA SER A 168 1.21 -8.90 -7.94
C SER A 168 2.06 -7.97 -7.08
N VAL A 169 1.43 -6.98 -6.46
CA VAL A 169 2.04 -6.19 -5.39
C VAL A 169 1.63 -6.82 -4.08
N LEU A 170 2.59 -7.29 -3.31
CA LEU A 170 2.39 -8.00 -2.05
C LEU A 170 2.68 -7.09 -0.86
N HIS A 171 2.03 -7.35 0.27
CA HIS A 171 2.25 -6.68 1.54
C HIS A 171 2.66 -7.69 2.60
N ASN A 172 3.72 -7.39 3.34
CA ASN A 172 4.19 -8.20 4.46
C ASN A 172 3.69 -7.59 5.78
N PRO A 173 2.69 -8.20 6.42
CA PRO A 173 2.20 -7.71 7.70
C PRO A 173 3.20 -7.89 8.85
N GLY A 174 4.20 -8.78 8.71
CA GLY A 174 5.17 -9.07 9.75
C GLY A 174 6.14 -7.93 10.04
N VAL A 175 6.46 -7.09 9.04
CA VAL A 175 7.33 -5.91 9.20
C VAL A 175 6.54 -4.61 9.21
N CYS A 176 5.23 -4.67 8.94
CA CYS A 176 4.37 -3.49 8.89
C CYS A 176 4.14 -2.91 10.28
N ILE A 177 4.41 -1.63 10.46
CA ILE A 177 4.19 -0.91 11.72
C ILE A 177 2.84 -0.16 11.78
N GLY A 178 1.98 -0.30 10.77
CA GLY A 178 0.66 0.32 10.73
C GLY A 178 0.63 1.84 10.54
N CYS A 179 1.69 2.45 9.99
CA CYS A 179 1.77 3.92 9.80
C CYS A 179 0.75 4.48 8.81
N ARG A 180 0.10 3.65 8.00
CA ARG A 180 -0.96 3.97 7.02
C ARG A 180 -0.55 4.90 5.88
N TYR A 181 0.74 5.20 5.74
CA TYR A 181 1.20 6.10 4.67
C TYR A 181 0.94 5.53 3.26
N CYS A 182 0.97 4.20 3.11
CA CYS A 182 0.58 3.51 1.88
C CYS A 182 -0.89 3.75 1.45
N MET A 183 -1.79 4.06 2.42
CA MET A 183 -3.19 4.40 2.13
C MET A 183 -3.29 5.79 1.49
N ILE A 184 -2.47 6.74 1.98
CA ILE A 184 -2.42 8.11 1.46
C ILE A 184 -1.72 8.16 0.11
N ALA A 185 -0.65 7.38 -0.06
CA ALA A 185 0.13 7.35 -1.29
C ALA A 185 -0.58 6.65 -2.46
N CYS A 186 -1.60 5.82 -2.18
CA CYS A 186 -2.30 5.06 -3.21
C CYS A 186 -3.25 5.96 -4.03
N PRO A 187 -3.03 6.17 -5.33
CA PRO A 187 -3.91 7.02 -6.15
C PRO A 187 -5.30 6.40 -6.36
N PHE A 188 -5.48 5.12 -6.04
CA PHE A 188 -6.73 4.38 -6.20
C PHE A 188 -7.47 4.15 -4.87
N ASP A 189 -6.96 4.64 -3.75
CA ASP A 189 -7.54 4.52 -2.39
C ASP A 189 -7.82 3.07 -1.96
N ILE A 190 -6.89 2.15 -2.22
CA ILE A 190 -7.15 0.72 -2.03
C ILE A 190 -6.69 0.15 -0.69
N PRO A 191 -5.43 0.36 -0.22
CA PRO A 191 -5.01 -0.23 1.04
C PRO A 191 -5.97 0.14 2.16
N ALA A 192 -6.38 -0.84 2.95
CA ALA A 192 -7.33 -0.66 4.03
C ALA A 192 -6.73 -1.12 5.36
N TYR A 193 -7.04 -0.41 6.42
CA TYR A 193 -6.57 -0.69 7.77
C TYR A 193 -7.68 -1.31 8.60
N GLU A 194 -7.34 -2.26 9.45
CA GLU A 194 -8.27 -2.97 10.35
C GLU A 194 -8.59 -2.12 11.57
N TYR A 195 -9.45 -1.11 11.43
CA TYR A 195 -9.82 -0.21 12.53
C TYR A 195 -10.58 -0.88 13.68
N TYR A 196 -11.11 -2.07 13.46
CA TYR A 196 -11.82 -2.86 14.47
C TYR A 196 -10.92 -3.79 15.27
N GLU A 197 -9.66 -3.94 14.87
CA GLU A 197 -8.66 -4.73 15.59
C GLU A 197 -7.81 -3.81 16.48
N ALA A 198 -7.90 -4.01 17.81
CA ALA A 198 -7.29 -3.11 18.77
C ALA A 198 -5.78 -3.38 19.00
N LEU A 199 -5.38 -4.67 18.96
CA LEU A 199 -4.04 -5.06 19.41
C LEU A 199 -3.03 -5.21 18.26
N ASN A 200 -3.47 -5.70 17.12
CA ASN A 200 -2.56 -5.95 15.98
C ASN A 200 -3.26 -5.68 14.64
N PRO A 201 -3.69 -4.44 14.40
CA PRO A 201 -4.38 -4.06 13.17
C PRO A 201 -3.45 -4.19 11.97
N GLN A 202 -3.96 -4.75 10.87
CA GLN A 202 -3.20 -4.97 9.65
C GLN A 202 -3.62 -4.01 8.55
N ILE A 203 -2.70 -3.77 7.62
CA ILE A 203 -3.02 -3.20 6.30
C ILE A 203 -3.33 -4.36 5.36
N THR A 204 -4.46 -4.29 4.70
CA THR A 204 -4.94 -5.34 3.80
C THR A 204 -5.28 -4.77 2.42
N LYS A 205 -5.17 -5.61 1.41
CA LYS A 205 -5.58 -5.33 0.04
C LYS A 205 -5.59 -6.62 -0.78
N CYS A 206 -6.11 -6.58 -2.00
CA CYS A 206 -6.01 -7.68 -2.96
C CYS A 206 -4.55 -8.13 -3.13
N THR A 207 -4.33 -9.45 -3.17
CA THR A 207 -3.02 -10.10 -3.41
C THR A 207 -2.87 -10.62 -4.83
N MET A 208 -3.90 -10.45 -5.68
CA MET A 208 -4.03 -11.10 -7.00
C MET A 208 -3.99 -12.64 -6.92
N CYS A 209 -4.39 -13.18 -5.76
CA CYS A 209 -4.31 -14.62 -5.45
C CYS A 209 -2.92 -15.20 -5.77
N TYR A 210 -1.86 -14.52 -5.33
CA TYR A 210 -0.47 -14.83 -5.62
C TYR A 210 -0.13 -16.30 -5.38
N ASP A 211 -0.61 -16.86 -4.28
CA ASP A 211 -0.45 -18.26 -3.90
C ASP A 211 -1.02 -19.22 -4.95
N ARG A 212 -2.20 -18.93 -5.51
CA ARG A 212 -2.79 -19.71 -6.60
C ARG A 212 -2.00 -19.58 -7.90
N VAL A 213 -1.60 -18.33 -8.23
CA VAL A 213 -0.89 -18.03 -9.48
C VAL A 213 0.48 -18.72 -9.50
N THR A 214 1.18 -18.74 -8.38
CA THR A 214 2.48 -19.45 -8.26
C THR A 214 2.35 -20.97 -8.26
N GLU A 215 1.15 -21.51 -8.07
CA GLU A 215 0.83 -22.92 -8.23
C GLU A 215 0.32 -23.28 -9.64
N GLY A 216 0.28 -22.31 -10.55
CA GLY A 216 -0.22 -22.48 -11.93
C GLY A 216 -1.73 -22.30 -12.07
N GLY A 217 -2.43 -21.84 -11.02
CA GLY A 217 -3.85 -21.53 -11.07
C GLY A 217 -4.14 -20.10 -11.51
N VAL A 218 -5.43 -19.77 -11.57
CA VAL A 218 -5.92 -18.40 -11.86
C VAL A 218 -6.52 -17.75 -10.63
N PRO A 219 -6.59 -16.41 -10.55
CA PRO A 219 -7.23 -15.72 -9.44
C PRO A 219 -8.68 -16.14 -9.25
N SER A 220 -9.12 -16.40 -8.01
CA SER A 220 -10.46 -16.91 -7.67
C SER A 220 -11.59 -16.09 -8.28
N CYS A 221 -11.40 -14.75 -8.34
CA CYS A 221 -12.41 -13.86 -8.92
C CYS A 221 -12.56 -14.02 -10.44
N VAL A 222 -11.50 -14.44 -11.13
CA VAL A 222 -11.53 -14.73 -12.57
C VAL A 222 -12.21 -16.07 -12.81
N GLU A 223 -11.79 -17.09 -12.07
CA GLU A 223 -12.31 -18.47 -12.20
C GLU A 223 -13.84 -18.53 -12.04
N ILE A 224 -14.40 -17.81 -11.08
CA ILE A 224 -15.83 -17.82 -10.79
C ILE A 224 -16.66 -16.94 -11.75
N CYS A 225 -16.04 -16.17 -12.64
CA CYS A 225 -16.73 -15.19 -13.45
C CYS A 225 -17.51 -15.84 -14.61
N THR A 226 -18.76 -16.20 -14.38
CA THR A 226 -19.65 -16.84 -15.38
C THR A 226 -20.00 -15.93 -16.59
N ALA A 227 -19.89 -14.60 -16.42
CA ALA A 227 -20.10 -13.64 -17.50
C ALA A 227 -18.84 -13.42 -18.35
N GLU A 228 -17.71 -14.08 -18.01
CA GLU A 228 -16.41 -13.90 -18.65
C GLU A 228 -16.01 -12.42 -18.78
N ALA A 229 -16.44 -11.61 -17.82
CA ALA A 229 -16.09 -10.20 -17.75
C ALA A 229 -14.64 -10.00 -17.27
N LEU A 230 -14.04 -11.04 -16.69
CA LEU A 230 -12.66 -11.05 -16.20
C LEU A 230 -11.85 -12.06 -17.02
N ARG A 231 -10.69 -11.64 -17.53
CA ARG A 231 -9.75 -12.51 -18.24
C ARG A 231 -8.36 -12.35 -17.66
N PHE A 232 -7.71 -13.47 -17.31
CA PHE A 232 -6.35 -13.53 -16.80
C PHE A 232 -5.39 -13.99 -17.89
N GLY A 233 -4.19 -13.42 -17.96
CA GLY A 233 -3.15 -13.77 -18.92
C GLY A 233 -1.93 -12.87 -18.81
N LYS A 234 -0.99 -12.99 -19.73
CA LYS A 234 0.16 -12.08 -19.82
C LYS A 234 -0.31 -10.65 -20.10
N ARG A 235 0.35 -9.67 -19.51
CA ARG A 235 -0.09 -8.27 -19.59
C ARG A 235 -0.11 -7.76 -21.03
N SER A 236 0.94 -8.00 -21.81
CA SER A 236 1.02 -7.57 -23.21
C SER A 236 -0.08 -8.20 -24.08
N GLU A 237 -0.34 -9.50 -23.90
CA GLU A 237 -1.40 -10.21 -24.60
C GLU A 237 -2.78 -9.61 -24.30
N LEU A 238 -3.04 -9.28 -23.02
CA LEU A 238 -4.33 -8.70 -22.63
C LEU A 238 -4.52 -7.28 -23.14
N ILE A 239 -3.46 -6.48 -23.22
CA ILE A 239 -3.48 -5.16 -23.86
C ILE A 239 -3.83 -5.31 -25.35
N ASN A 240 -3.17 -6.22 -26.07
CA ASN A 240 -3.48 -6.49 -27.47
C ASN A 240 -4.95 -6.95 -27.66
N VAL A 241 -5.43 -7.85 -26.81
CA VAL A 241 -6.85 -8.29 -26.81
C VAL A 241 -7.79 -7.13 -26.54
N ALA A 242 -7.45 -6.20 -25.64
CA ALA A 242 -8.26 -5.04 -25.33
C ALA A 242 -8.38 -4.11 -26.55
N HIS A 243 -7.25 -3.75 -27.16
CA HIS A 243 -7.23 -2.93 -28.38
C HIS A 243 -7.94 -3.62 -29.56
N GLU A 244 -7.79 -4.94 -29.71
CA GLU A 244 -8.51 -5.71 -30.73
C GLU A 244 -10.03 -5.67 -30.50
N ARG A 245 -10.49 -5.81 -29.26
CA ARG A 245 -11.92 -5.66 -28.93
C ARG A 245 -12.46 -4.29 -29.28
N ILE A 246 -11.70 -3.22 -29.01
CA ILE A 246 -12.07 -1.84 -29.37
C ILE A 246 -12.21 -1.73 -30.90
N ARG A 247 -11.18 -2.14 -31.65
CA ARG A 247 -11.16 -2.06 -33.12
C ARG A 247 -12.31 -2.86 -33.76
N ASN A 248 -12.56 -4.06 -33.28
CA ASN A 248 -13.58 -4.97 -33.85
C ASN A 248 -15.02 -4.60 -33.48
N ASN A 249 -15.21 -3.68 -32.52
CA ASN A 249 -16.53 -3.26 -32.06
C ASN A 249 -16.63 -1.74 -31.97
N PRO A 250 -16.58 -1.01 -33.09
CA PRO A 250 -16.63 0.44 -33.10
C PRO A 250 -17.91 0.95 -32.43
N GLY A 251 -17.78 1.93 -31.55
CA GLY A 251 -18.88 2.53 -30.80
C GLY A 251 -19.38 1.76 -29.57
N LYS A 252 -18.87 0.54 -29.34
CA LYS A 252 -19.19 -0.23 -28.13
C LYS A 252 -18.31 0.14 -26.94
N TYR A 253 -17.07 0.49 -27.19
CA TYR A 253 -16.08 0.82 -26.16
C TYR A 253 -15.59 2.26 -26.36
N VAL A 254 -15.16 2.88 -25.27
CA VAL A 254 -14.29 4.06 -25.33
C VAL A 254 -12.95 3.63 -25.95
N ASP A 255 -12.41 4.44 -26.85
CA ASP A 255 -11.13 4.15 -27.53
C ASP A 255 -9.94 4.40 -26.59
N TYR A 256 -9.95 3.67 -25.47
CA TYR A 256 -8.93 3.74 -24.42
C TYR A 256 -8.98 2.51 -23.52
N VAL A 257 -7.80 2.00 -23.13
CA VAL A 257 -7.64 0.89 -22.18
C VAL A 257 -7.13 1.48 -20.86
N TYR A 258 -8.01 1.56 -19.87
CA TYR A 258 -7.63 2.07 -18.55
C TYR A 258 -6.75 1.06 -17.80
N GLY A 259 -5.69 1.54 -17.18
CA GLY A 259 -4.67 0.71 -16.52
C GLY A 259 -3.45 0.43 -17.39
N GLU A 260 -3.51 0.71 -18.69
CA GLU A 260 -2.38 0.56 -19.60
C GLU A 260 -1.27 1.56 -19.27
N HIS A 261 -1.64 2.82 -19.04
CA HIS A 261 -0.70 3.94 -18.86
C HIS A 261 -0.82 4.64 -17.51
N GLU A 262 -1.95 4.52 -16.80
CA GLU A 262 -2.18 5.21 -15.54
C GLU A 262 -1.06 4.91 -14.54
N VAL A 263 -0.47 5.97 -13.98
CA VAL A 263 0.66 5.92 -13.02
C VAL A 263 1.81 5.01 -13.44
N GLY A 264 2.06 4.92 -14.75
CA GLY A 264 3.10 4.06 -15.34
C GLY A 264 2.64 2.64 -15.66
N GLY A 265 1.34 2.39 -15.64
CA GLY A 265 0.73 1.10 -15.92
C GLY A 265 0.38 0.28 -14.69
N THR A 266 -0.57 -0.62 -14.87
CA THR A 266 -1.08 -1.50 -13.82
C THR A 266 -1.31 -2.92 -14.35
N SER A 267 -1.42 -3.90 -13.44
CA SER A 267 -1.77 -5.28 -13.81
C SER A 267 -3.30 -5.52 -13.88
N TRP A 268 -4.12 -4.48 -13.67
CA TRP A 268 -5.55 -4.52 -13.93
C TRP A 268 -5.89 -3.53 -15.04
N LEU A 269 -6.50 -4.05 -16.09
CA LEU A 269 -6.88 -3.33 -17.30
C LEU A 269 -8.39 -3.27 -17.40
N TYR A 270 -8.95 -2.16 -17.88
CA TYR A 270 -10.42 -2.03 -18.00
C TYR A 270 -10.82 -1.58 -19.40
N LEU A 271 -11.91 -2.19 -19.88
CA LEU A 271 -12.70 -1.75 -21.03
C LEU A 271 -14.05 -1.23 -20.55
N SER A 272 -14.51 -0.13 -21.09
CA SER A 272 -15.81 0.47 -20.76
C SER A 272 -16.51 1.01 -22.01
N SER A 273 -17.84 1.04 -21.95
CA SER A 273 -18.69 1.68 -22.96
C SER A 273 -18.91 3.18 -22.70
N VAL A 274 -18.47 3.68 -21.56
CA VAL A 274 -18.58 5.09 -21.15
C VAL A 274 -17.25 5.59 -20.61
N PRO A 275 -17.01 6.91 -20.54
CA PRO A 275 -15.83 7.48 -19.92
C PRO A 275 -15.57 6.92 -18.51
N PHE A 276 -14.30 6.73 -18.17
CA PHE A 276 -13.91 6.03 -16.93
C PHE A 276 -14.21 6.84 -15.65
N ASP A 277 -14.28 8.16 -15.73
CA ASP A 277 -14.68 9.04 -14.62
C ASP A 277 -16.17 8.85 -14.27
N GLU A 278 -17.06 8.60 -15.25
CA GLU A 278 -18.46 8.30 -15.00
C GLU A 278 -18.68 7.02 -14.17
N ILE A 279 -17.72 6.10 -14.21
CA ILE A 279 -17.78 4.81 -13.52
C ILE A 279 -16.85 4.75 -12.29
N GLY A 280 -16.43 5.91 -11.78
CA GLY A 280 -15.69 6.04 -10.54
C GLY A 280 -14.24 5.56 -10.60
N LEU A 281 -13.65 5.52 -11.79
CA LEU A 281 -12.23 5.33 -12.01
C LEU A 281 -11.57 6.71 -12.22
N ARG A 282 -10.46 6.95 -11.53
CA ARG A 282 -9.76 8.23 -11.56
C ARG A 282 -8.99 8.40 -12.86
N THR A 283 -9.25 9.48 -13.59
CA THR A 283 -8.56 9.85 -14.84
C THR A 283 -7.56 11.01 -14.63
N ASP A 284 -7.56 11.63 -13.45
CA ASP A 284 -6.73 12.78 -13.07
C ASP A 284 -5.33 12.40 -12.53
N ILE A 285 -4.97 11.12 -12.54
CA ILE A 285 -3.75 10.61 -11.89
C ILE A 285 -2.50 10.59 -12.80
N GLY A 286 -2.67 10.96 -14.06
CA GLY A 286 -1.58 11.01 -15.05
C GLY A 286 -0.99 9.64 -15.41
N THR A 287 -0.04 9.66 -16.35
CA THR A 287 0.61 8.44 -16.88
C THR A 287 1.98 8.16 -16.27
N THR A 288 2.57 9.15 -15.59
CA THR A 288 3.90 8.97 -14.98
C THR A 288 3.78 8.27 -13.63
N PRO A 289 4.63 7.28 -13.33
CA PRO A 289 4.66 6.64 -12.02
C PRO A 289 4.85 7.65 -10.89
N ILE A 290 4.02 7.58 -9.85
CA ILE A 290 4.11 8.49 -8.69
C ILE A 290 5.50 8.46 -8.02
N PRO A 291 6.18 7.31 -7.86
CA PRO A 291 7.54 7.29 -7.32
C PRO A 291 8.54 8.12 -8.13
N LYS A 292 8.35 8.22 -9.44
CA LYS A 292 9.21 9.05 -10.31
C LYS A 292 8.87 10.54 -10.25
N THR A 293 7.61 10.87 -10.01
CA THR A 293 7.15 12.27 -9.86
C THR A 293 7.37 12.81 -8.46
N SER A 294 7.21 11.96 -7.43
CA SER A 294 7.53 12.34 -6.08
C SER A 294 9.05 12.42 -5.93
N LYS A 295 9.57 13.61 -5.77
CA LYS A 295 10.97 13.84 -5.35
C LYS A 295 11.19 13.37 -3.90
N GLY A 296 10.45 12.36 -3.44
CA GLY A 296 10.42 11.90 -2.06
C GLY A 296 11.77 11.43 -1.56
N PHE A 297 12.57 10.78 -2.40
CA PHE A 297 13.94 10.43 -2.06
C PHE A 297 14.81 11.68 -1.83
N LEU A 298 14.73 12.67 -2.74
CA LEU A 298 15.44 13.93 -2.57
C LEU A 298 14.91 14.75 -1.40
N PHE A 299 13.61 14.66 -1.10
CA PHE A 299 13.02 15.27 0.09
C PHE A 299 13.52 14.58 1.37
N ALA A 300 13.57 13.25 1.40
CA ALA A 300 14.13 12.50 2.53
C ALA A 300 15.62 12.84 2.75
N VAL A 301 16.43 12.87 1.70
CA VAL A 301 17.84 13.27 1.77
C VAL A 301 17.97 14.71 2.27
N LYS A 302 17.20 15.66 1.74
CA LYS A 302 17.18 17.04 2.24
C LYS A 302 16.69 17.16 3.68
N MET A 303 15.71 16.38 4.09
CA MET A 303 15.29 16.33 5.50
C MET A 303 16.40 15.78 6.40
N PHE A 304 17.15 14.76 5.95
CA PHE A 304 18.33 14.28 6.68
C PHE A 304 19.43 15.33 6.76
N GLU A 305 19.69 16.08 5.70
CA GLU A 305 20.64 17.20 5.69
C GLU A 305 20.19 18.30 6.66
N ILE A 306 18.92 18.70 6.61
CA ILE A 306 18.36 19.73 7.50
C ILE A 306 18.42 19.26 8.97
N VAL A 307 17.92 18.06 9.26
CA VAL A 307 17.93 17.51 10.63
C VAL A 307 19.36 17.31 11.13
N GLY A 308 20.29 16.86 10.27
CA GLY A 308 21.71 16.73 10.58
C GLY A 308 22.43 18.05 10.80
N ALA A 309 21.98 19.14 10.15
CA ALA A 309 22.56 20.48 10.34
C ALA A 309 22.12 21.14 11.67
N TRP A 310 20.95 20.83 12.21
CA TRP A 310 20.42 21.42 13.43
C TRP A 310 21.34 21.27 14.66
N PRO A 311 21.94 20.11 14.94
CA PRO A 311 22.92 19.98 16.04
C PRO A 311 24.11 20.93 15.90
N LEU A 312 24.59 21.18 14.69
CA LEU A 312 25.69 22.11 14.42
C LEU A 312 25.24 23.56 14.65
N VAL A 313 24.03 23.93 14.20
CA VAL A 313 23.44 25.26 14.42
C VAL A 313 23.25 25.52 15.92
N PHE A 314 22.62 24.57 16.63
CA PHE A 314 22.45 24.70 18.08
C PHE A 314 23.78 24.68 18.85
N GLY A 315 24.74 23.86 18.42
CA GLY A 315 26.09 23.82 18.98
C GLY A 315 26.81 25.15 18.81
N ALA A 316 26.76 25.73 17.62
CA ALA A 316 27.34 27.07 17.34
C ALA A 316 26.63 28.15 18.14
N TYR A 317 25.30 28.16 18.18
CA TYR A 317 24.55 29.12 19.02
C TYR A 317 24.91 29.01 20.50
N TYR A 318 24.99 27.78 21.02
CA TYR A 318 25.44 27.55 22.42
C TYR A 318 26.83 28.05 22.66
N ALA A 319 27.80 27.78 21.77
CA ALA A 319 29.17 28.23 21.89
C ALA A 319 29.27 29.77 21.87
N ILE A 320 28.53 30.43 20.95
CA ILE A 320 28.48 31.90 20.87
C ILE A 320 27.82 32.49 22.11
N SER A 321 26.72 31.91 22.59
CA SER A 321 26.05 32.40 23.80
C SER A 321 26.94 32.27 25.05
N LYS A 322 27.69 31.18 25.17
CA LYS A 322 28.64 30.95 26.24
C LYS A 322 29.83 31.92 26.19
N ALA A 323 30.35 32.20 24.98
CA ALA A 323 31.42 33.17 24.77
C ALA A 323 30.96 34.58 25.14
N ARG A 324 29.75 35.01 24.77
CA ARG A 324 29.17 36.30 25.14
C ARG A 324 29.01 36.45 26.66
N LYS A 325 28.49 35.43 27.35
CA LYS A 325 28.40 35.44 28.82
C LYS A 325 29.75 35.57 29.48
N LYS A 326 30.79 34.87 28.95
CA LYS A 326 32.14 34.94 29.49
C LYS A 326 32.76 36.33 29.29
N ALA A 327 32.48 36.97 28.12
CA ALA A 327 32.94 38.34 27.88
C ALA A 327 32.23 39.37 28.77
N SER A 328 30.92 39.26 29.00
CA SER A 328 30.19 40.16 29.89
C SER A 328 30.62 40.05 31.35
N HIS A 329 30.97 38.85 31.84
CA HIS A 329 31.54 38.67 33.19
C HIS A 329 32.94 39.32 33.33
N LYS A 330 33.75 39.26 32.27
CA LYS A 330 35.07 39.88 32.28
C LYS A 330 35.00 41.41 32.35
N THR A 331 34.07 41.98 31.55
CA THR A 331 33.83 43.44 31.55
C THR A 331 33.25 43.97 32.88
N SER A 332 32.46 43.13 33.56
CA SER A 332 31.90 43.47 34.88
C SER A 332 32.97 43.38 35.99
N ALA A 333 33.94 42.45 35.92
CA ALA A 333 35.05 42.34 36.86
C ALA A 333 36.02 43.51 36.69
N GLU A 334 36.34 43.91 35.47
CA GLU A 334 37.23 45.08 35.21
C GLU A 334 36.59 46.41 35.62
N LYS A 335 35.29 46.56 35.66
CA LYS A 335 34.60 47.76 36.17
C LYS A 335 34.46 47.78 37.70
N GLY A 336 34.61 46.64 38.38
CA GLY A 336 34.56 46.54 39.84
C GLY A 336 35.88 46.93 40.54
N GLU A 337 36.98 46.79 39.86
CA GLU A 337 38.32 47.15 40.43
C GLU A 337 38.66 48.65 40.30
N GLY A 338 37.86 49.39 39.47
CA GLY A 338 38.12 50.84 39.26
C GLY A 338 37.51 51.78 40.32
N HIS A 339 36.78 51.31 41.34
CA HIS A 339 36.11 52.16 42.34
C HIS A 339 36.62 52.02 43.77
N GLY A 340 37.77 51.37 43.95
CA GLY A 340 38.39 51.13 45.30
C GLY A 340 39.62 51.97 45.65
N ALA A 341 39.92 53.08 44.95
CA ALA A 341 41.09 53.90 45.28
C ALA A 341 40.74 55.39 45.24
N LYS A 342 39.99 55.86 46.24
CA LYS A 342 40.01 57.26 46.72
C LYS A 342 39.26 57.32 48.06
N HIS A 343 39.99 57.14 49.16
CA HIS A 343 39.93 58.00 50.36
C HIS A 343 40.98 57.49 51.29
#